data_8e2ddccb66fd18bb95e26773ab533e25
#
_entry.id   8e2ddccb66fd18bb95e26773ab533e25
#
_cell.length_a   1.000
_cell.length_b   1.000
_cell.length_c   1.000
_cell.angle_alpha   90.00
_cell.angle_beta   90.00
_cell.angle_gamma   90.00
#
_symmetry.space_group_name_H-M   'P 1'
#
loop_
_entity.id
_entity.type
_entity.pdbx_description
1 polymer ?
#
loop_
_entity_poly.entity_id
_entity_poly.type
_entity_poly.pdbx_seq_one_letter_code
_entity_poly.pdbx_strand_id
1 'polypeptide(L)'
;MREDNNQSMTQGLPDLNTRIASLPLLNHHEVDWTRVQRTAYLIHQHLHYDYPGPIADLHQRLMVIPPEMYGDQRLVTYRLEVTAKNLETESTHDEFGNCVLNLYVPQVE
;
A
#
# COMPACT_ATOMS: atom_id res chain seq x y z
N MET A 1 19.32 -2.73 -21.05
CA MET A 1 17.88 -2.62 -20.78
C MET A 1 17.62 -2.87 -19.31
N ARG A 2 16.83 -2.02 -18.73
CA ARG A 2 16.50 -2.17 -17.33
C ARG A 2 15.43 -3.25 -17.16
N GLU A 3 15.71 -4.23 -16.32
CA GLU A 3 14.68 -5.19 -15.94
C GLU A 3 13.61 -4.56 -15.09
N ASP A 4 12.39 -5.02 -15.28
CA ASP A 4 11.30 -4.61 -14.43
C ASP A 4 11.34 -5.42 -13.15
N ASN A 5 11.72 -4.76 -12.06
CA ASN A 5 11.82 -5.36 -10.73
C ASN A 5 10.64 -5.00 -9.84
N ASN A 6 9.61 -4.40 -10.41
CA ASN A 6 8.44 -3.99 -9.66
C ASN A 6 7.46 -5.15 -9.54
N GLN A 7 7.02 -5.38 -8.31
CA GLN A 7 5.88 -6.24 -8.04
C GLN A 7 4.71 -5.35 -7.67
N SER A 8 3.58 -5.55 -8.33
CA SER A 8 2.41 -4.72 -8.13
C SER A 8 1.22 -5.56 -7.72
N MET A 9 0.59 -5.17 -6.62
CA MET A 9 -0.65 -5.78 -6.15
C MET A 9 -1.75 -4.72 -6.25
N THR A 10 -2.76 -4.97 -7.06
CA THR A 10 -3.85 -4.03 -7.29
C THR A 10 -5.18 -4.70 -7.06
N GLN A 11 -6.04 -4.05 -6.29
CA GLN A 11 -7.42 -4.46 -6.08
C GLN A 11 -8.32 -3.27 -6.36
N GLY A 12 -9.35 -3.45 -7.17
CA GLY A 12 -10.30 -2.40 -7.52
C GLY A 12 -9.92 -1.66 -8.79
N LEU A 13 -9.88 -0.34 -8.72
CA LEU A 13 -9.74 0.53 -9.90
C LEU A 13 -8.34 0.45 -10.52
N PRO A 14 -8.23 0.17 -11.85
CA PRO A 14 -6.94 0.00 -12.49
C PRO A 14 -6.12 1.29 -12.65
N ASP A 15 -6.76 2.46 -12.72
CA ASP A 15 -6.09 3.75 -12.98
C ASP A 15 -5.84 4.55 -11.71
N LEU A 16 -5.48 3.86 -10.62
CA LEU A 16 -5.35 4.52 -9.32
C LEU A 16 -4.30 5.64 -9.33
N ASN A 17 -3.16 5.42 -9.97
CA ASN A 17 -2.10 6.43 -10.03
C ASN A 17 -2.56 7.68 -10.79
N THR A 18 -3.26 7.51 -11.89
CA THR A 18 -3.81 8.63 -12.66
C THR A 18 -4.83 9.40 -11.83
N ARG A 19 -5.68 8.67 -11.10
CA ARG A 19 -6.67 9.29 -10.24
C ARG A 19 -6.05 10.05 -9.09
N ILE A 20 -5.00 9.51 -8.47
CA ILE A 20 -4.25 10.21 -7.42
C ILE A 20 -3.70 11.52 -7.95
N ALA A 21 -3.08 11.51 -9.14
CA ALA A 21 -2.48 12.69 -9.70
C ALA A 21 -3.50 13.77 -10.07
N SER A 22 -4.74 13.38 -10.35
CA SER A 22 -5.80 14.31 -10.76
C SER A 22 -6.66 14.82 -9.62
N LEU A 23 -6.54 14.24 -8.41
CA LEU A 23 -7.35 14.65 -7.28
C LEU A 23 -6.86 15.97 -6.67
N PRO A 24 -7.75 16.93 -6.44
CA PRO A 24 -7.37 18.13 -5.69
C PRO A 24 -7.14 17.81 -4.22
N LEU A 25 -6.26 18.56 -3.60
CA LEU A 25 -6.08 18.48 -2.16
C LEU A 25 -7.25 19.14 -1.46
N LEU A 26 -7.82 18.44 -0.50
CA LEU A 26 -8.95 18.92 0.27
C LEU A 26 -8.46 19.72 1.48
N ASN A 27 -9.00 20.92 1.64
CA ASN A 27 -8.77 21.68 2.85
C ASN A 27 -9.82 21.31 3.89
N HIS A 28 -9.41 20.58 4.93
CA HIS A 28 -10.31 20.11 5.97
C HIS A 28 -11.02 21.23 6.73
N HIS A 29 -10.42 22.43 6.77
CA HIS A 29 -11.02 23.58 7.45
C HIS A 29 -12.19 24.21 6.68
N GLU A 30 -12.29 23.92 5.39
CA GLU A 30 -13.37 24.42 4.53
C GLU A 30 -14.54 23.45 4.42
N VAL A 31 -14.43 22.28 5.02
CA VAL A 31 -15.48 21.26 4.96
C VAL A 31 -16.48 21.47 6.09
N ASP A 32 -17.76 21.54 5.74
CA ASP A 32 -18.84 21.54 6.72
C ASP A 32 -19.15 20.10 7.13
N TRP A 33 -18.48 19.63 8.18
CA TRP A 33 -18.57 18.25 8.63
C TRP A 33 -19.96 17.88 9.15
N THR A 34 -20.81 18.88 9.49
CA THR A 34 -22.18 18.61 9.94
C THR A 34 -23.06 18.12 8.81
N ARG A 35 -22.69 18.39 7.57
CA ARG A 35 -23.46 18.02 6.38
C ARG A 35 -22.90 16.78 5.68
N VAL A 36 -21.77 16.26 6.15
CA VAL A 36 -21.09 15.12 5.53
C VAL A 36 -21.76 13.84 6.01
N GLN A 37 -22.24 13.03 5.06
CA GLN A 37 -22.81 11.71 5.35
C GLN A 37 -21.83 10.59 5.07
N ARG A 38 -20.91 10.79 4.13
CA ARG A 38 -19.89 9.83 3.75
C ARG A 38 -18.60 10.57 3.46
N THR A 39 -17.51 9.94 3.83
CA THR A 39 -16.18 10.40 3.46
C THR A 39 -15.40 9.27 2.83
N ALA A 40 -14.54 9.61 1.90
CA ALA A 40 -13.58 8.69 1.34
C ALA A 40 -12.19 9.31 1.47
N TYR A 41 -11.23 8.50 1.89
CA TYR A 41 -9.85 8.93 2.02
C TYR A 41 -9.01 8.16 1.02
N LEU A 42 -8.16 8.89 0.32
CA LEU A 42 -7.10 8.31 -0.49
C LEU A 42 -5.78 8.53 0.21
N ILE A 43 -5.10 7.44 0.55
CA ILE A 43 -3.82 7.49 1.22
C ILE A 43 -2.77 7.03 0.22
N HIS A 44 -1.78 7.88 -0.01
CA HIS A 44 -0.61 7.52 -0.80
C HIS A 44 0.60 7.56 0.12
N GLN A 45 1.22 6.41 0.30
CA GLN A 45 2.36 6.25 1.19
C GLN A 45 3.53 5.69 0.41
N HIS A 46 4.68 6.30 0.57
CA HIS A 46 5.93 5.86 -0.03
C HIS A 46 6.92 5.53 1.08
N LEU A 47 7.40 4.30 1.09
CA LEU A 47 8.40 3.83 2.04
C LEU A 47 9.67 3.51 1.25
N HIS A 48 10.77 4.09 1.68
CA HIS A 48 12.07 3.89 1.03
C HIS A 48 13.10 3.47 2.08
N TYR A 49 13.77 2.35 1.81
CA TYR A 49 14.79 1.83 2.71
C TYR A 49 16.10 1.75 1.97
N ASP A 50 17.12 2.42 2.51
CA ASP A 50 18.48 2.35 2.02
C ASP A 50 19.32 1.51 2.96
N TYR A 51 20.09 0.62 2.39
CA TYR A 51 21.00 -0.24 3.13
C TYR A 51 22.45 0.12 2.81
N PRO A 52 23.36 0.05 3.79
CA PRO A 52 24.77 0.44 3.56
C PRO A 52 25.53 -0.50 2.63
N GLY A 53 24.97 -1.65 2.33
CA GLY A 53 25.57 -2.62 1.42
C GLY A 53 24.58 -3.69 1.04
N PRO A 54 25.00 -4.68 0.24
CA PRO A 54 24.12 -5.77 -0.17
C PRO A 54 23.60 -6.55 1.03
N ILE A 55 22.33 -6.96 0.95
CA ILE A 55 21.68 -7.76 1.98
C ILE A 55 21.17 -9.05 1.34
N ALA A 56 21.44 -10.17 1.99
CA ALA A 56 20.92 -11.47 1.59
C ALA A 56 19.75 -11.85 2.51
N ASP A 57 18.78 -12.59 1.96
CA ASP A 57 17.66 -13.14 2.71
C ASP A 57 16.90 -12.07 3.50
N LEU A 58 16.48 -11.03 2.81
CA LEU A 58 15.67 -9.98 3.43
C LEU A 58 14.25 -10.47 3.65
N HIS A 59 13.83 -10.44 4.91
CA HIS A 59 12.44 -10.69 5.29
C HIS A 59 11.83 -9.43 5.87
N GLN A 60 10.69 -9.02 5.34
CA GLN A 60 9.95 -7.88 5.87
C GLN A 60 8.50 -8.27 6.10
N ARG A 61 7.96 -7.76 7.18
CA ARG A 61 6.56 -7.91 7.51
C ARG A 61 5.90 -6.54 7.47
N LEU A 62 4.89 -6.39 6.62
CA LEU A 62 4.21 -5.13 6.44
C LEU A 62 2.76 -5.24 6.87
N MET A 63 2.28 -4.22 7.60
CA MET A 63 0.88 -4.11 8.00
C MET A 63 0.36 -2.76 7.51
N VAL A 64 0.44 -2.56 6.19
CA VAL A 64 0.11 -1.27 5.56
C VAL A 64 -1.22 -1.32 4.82
N ILE A 65 -1.81 -2.50 4.65
CA ILE A 65 -3.09 -2.67 3.99
C ILE A 65 -4.17 -2.73 5.07
N PRO A 66 -5.16 -1.82 5.05
CA PRO A 66 -6.25 -1.88 6.03
C PRO A 66 -7.07 -3.16 5.88
N PRO A 67 -7.73 -3.62 6.93
CA PRO A 67 -8.69 -4.70 6.77
C PRO A 67 -9.83 -4.27 5.86
N GLU A 68 -10.45 -5.25 5.21
CA GLU A 68 -11.55 -5.00 4.28
C GLU A 68 -12.70 -4.25 4.93
N MET A 69 -13.00 -4.60 6.17
CA MET A 69 -14.02 -3.94 6.99
C MET A 69 -13.47 -3.65 8.38
N TYR A 70 -13.68 -2.44 8.84
CA TYR A 70 -13.35 -2.06 10.21
C TYR A 70 -14.37 -1.05 10.72
N GLY A 71 -15.28 -1.51 11.56
CA GLY A 71 -16.40 -0.68 12.00
C GLY A 71 -17.24 -0.25 10.81
N ASP A 72 -17.43 1.05 10.67
CA ASP A 72 -18.16 1.66 9.55
C ASP A 72 -17.27 1.95 8.35
N GLN A 73 -16.00 1.58 8.41
CA GLN A 73 -15.05 1.81 7.34
C GLN A 73 -14.95 0.60 6.44
N ARG A 74 -14.80 0.86 5.15
CA ARG A 74 -14.63 -0.19 4.16
C ARG A 74 -13.46 0.16 3.24
N LEU A 75 -12.60 -0.81 3.00
CA LEU A 75 -11.56 -0.70 2.00
C LEU A 75 -12.18 -0.81 0.61
N VAL A 76 -12.08 0.26 -0.18
CA VAL A 76 -12.62 0.28 -1.53
C VAL A 76 -11.64 -0.36 -2.51
N THR A 77 -10.38 0.06 -2.44
CA THR A 77 -9.34 -0.47 -3.32
C THR A 77 -7.97 -0.17 -2.71
N TYR A 78 -6.97 -0.95 -3.09
CA TYR A 78 -5.59 -0.63 -2.76
C TYR A 78 -4.68 -1.05 -3.91
N ARG A 79 -3.50 -0.46 -3.91
CA ARG A 79 -2.41 -0.83 -4.79
C ARG A 79 -1.11 -0.77 -4.02
N LEU A 80 -0.33 -1.84 -4.07
CA LEU A 80 0.98 -1.92 -3.45
C LEU A 80 2.00 -2.24 -4.52
N GLU A 81 3.04 -1.43 -4.61
CA GLU A 81 4.17 -1.68 -5.49
C GLU A 81 5.44 -1.82 -4.66
N VAL A 82 6.19 -2.85 -4.95
CA VAL A 82 7.47 -3.11 -4.30
C VAL A 82 8.53 -3.30 -5.38
N THR A 83 9.61 -2.55 -5.29
CA THR A 83 10.74 -2.66 -6.22
C THR A 83 11.78 -3.61 -5.64
N ALA A 84 11.87 -4.81 -6.20
CA ALA A 84 12.84 -5.80 -5.78
C ALA A 84 12.94 -6.91 -6.82
N LYS A 85 14.13 -7.50 -6.92
CA LYS A 85 14.34 -8.69 -7.77
C LYS A 85 13.93 -9.94 -7.00
N ASN A 86 13.27 -10.86 -7.71
CA ASN A 86 12.91 -12.16 -7.15
C ASN A 86 12.13 -12.05 -5.86
N LEU A 87 11.25 -11.05 -5.79
CA LEU A 87 10.40 -10.82 -4.64
C LEU A 87 9.38 -11.94 -4.50
N GLU A 88 9.31 -12.51 -3.31
CA GLU A 88 8.25 -13.44 -2.93
C GLU A 88 7.35 -12.77 -1.89
N THR A 89 6.06 -12.90 -2.07
CA THR A 89 5.09 -12.29 -1.15
C THR A 89 4.10 -13.33 -0.67
N GLU A 90 3.70 -13.19 0.59
CA GLU A 90 2.64 -13.99 1.18
C GLU A 90 1.75 -13.08 2.01
N SER A 91 0.45 -13.21 1.80
CA SER A 91 -0.54 -12.42 2.52
C SER A 91 -1.27 -13.30 3.50
N THR A 92 -1.30 -12.90 4.76
CA THR A 92 -1.99 -13.60 5.83
C THR A 92 -2.80 -12.60 6.65
N HIS A 93 -3.59 -13.12 7.59
CA HIS A 93 -4.28 -12.30 8.57
C HIS A 93 -3.80 -12.71 9.97
N ASP A 94 -3.61 -11.73 10.84
CA ASP A 94 -3.25 -12.00 12.21
C ASP A 94 -4.51 -12.31 13.05
N GLU A 95 -4.30 -12.55 14.33
CA GLU A 95 -5.41 -12.88 15.26
C GLU A 95 -6.38 -11.72 15.47
N PHE A 96 -5.98 -10.51 15.10
CA PHE A 96 -6.82 -9.31 15.20
C PHE A 96 -7.51 -8.95 13.90
N GLY A 97 -7.35 -9.75 12.84
CA GLY A 97 -7.94 -9.51 11.54
C GLY A 97 -7.14 -8.54 10.67
N ASN A 98 -5.95 -8.14 11.08
CA ASN A 98 -5.10 -7.28 10.26
C ASN A 98 -4.51 -8.04 9.09
N CYS A 99 -4.45 -7.39 7.94
CA CYS A 99 -3.77 -7.94 6.78
C CYS A 99 -2.26 -7.81 6.98
N VAL A 100 -1.56 -8.94 6.96
CA VAL A 100 -0.12 -8.98 7.11
C VAL A 100 0.49 -9.45 5.80
N LEU A 101 1.39 -8.63 5.27
CA LEU A 101 2.12 -8.96 4.05
C LEU A 101 3.55 -9.31 4.42
N ASN A 102 3.96 -10.53 4.12
CA ASN A 102 5.32 -11.01 4.34
C ASN A 102 6.07 -10.96 3.02
N LEU A 103 7.17 -10.25 3.01
CA LEU A 103 8.03 -10.09 1.84
C LEU A 103 9.34 -10.84 2.05
N TYR A 104 9.77 -11.55 1.02
CA TYR A 104 11.08 -12.19 1.00
C TYR A 104 11.83 -11.76 -0.25
N VAL A 105 13.02 -11.26 -0.08
CA VAL A 105 13.92 -10.90 -1.17
C VAL A 105 15.26 -11.63 -0.95
N PRO A 106 15.66 -12.52 -1.89
CA PRO A 106 16.89 -13.29 -1.71
C PRO A 106 18.13 -12.42 -1.61
N GLN A 107 18.17 -11.33 -2.38
CA GLN A 107 19.31 -10.43 -2.37
C GLN A 107 18.87 -9.02 -2.72
N VAL A 108 19.33 -8.06 -1.96
CA VAL A 108 19.16 -6.63 -2.19
C VAL A 108 20.52 -6.01 -2.43
N GLU A 109 20.65 -5.32 -3.56
CA GLU A 109 21.88 -4.64 -3.93
C GLU A 109 21.80 -3.13 -3.75
#